data_7f124f469ee8099e5ff64c708c048054
#
_entry.id   7f124f469ee8099e5ff64c708c048054
#
_cell.length_a   1.000
_cell.length_b   1.000
_cell.length_c   1.000
_cell.angle_alpha   90.00
_cell.angle_beta   90.00
_cell.angle_gamma   90.00
#
_symmetry.space_group_name_H-M   'P 1'
#
loop_
_entity.id
_entity.type
_entity.pdbx_description
1 polymer ?
#
loop_
_entity_poly.entity_id
_entity_poly.type
_entity_poly.pdbx_seq_one_letter_code
_entity_poly.pdbx_strand_id
1 'polypeptide(L)'
;MPVDATGDAPRLIISDIDGTFITSAGRVTDRLRAVIVRAVETGAHFGLATGRPHRWLIPVLEQLPLAPVCVCANGAVVYDPASDRVLHAFELSPSAMAEVVAVAERVLAGVPHGYGVERVGSSALDPEEECFIITPEYNRDAWDSQFGVTDTQTLISQPAAKLLVRCSSLSSAQMYELIAPEVDPELAHVTYSMDEGLIEVSCPG
;
A
#
# COMPACT_ATOMS: atom_id res chain seq x y z
N MET A 1 -14.95 -37.07 -2.90
CA MET A 1 -14.62 -37.26 -4.33
C MET A 1 -13.19 -36.79 -4.53
N PRO A 2 -12.28 -37.65 -5.06
CA PRO A 2 -10.97 -37.16 -5.44
C PRO A 2 -11.15 -36.20 -6.63
N VAL A 3 -10.58 -35.00 -6.52
CA VAL A 3 -10.47 -34.06 -7.63
C VAL A 3 -9.48 -34.67 -8.60
N ASP A 4 -9.87 -34.91 -9.84
CA ASP A 4 -9.01 -35.37 -10.91
C ASP A 4 -7.93 -34.31 -11.16
N ALA A 5 -6.72 -34.59 -10.69
CA ALA A 5 -5.55 -33.71 -10.81
C ALA A 5 -4.88 -33.95 -12.19
N THR A 6 -5.59 -33.65 -13.27
CA THR A 6 -5.02 -33.61 -14.63
C THR A 6 -4.74 -32.17 -15.10
N GLY A 7 -4.70 -31.20 -14.20
CA GLY A 7 -4.22 -29.85 -14.48
C GLY A 7 -2.75 -29.73 -14.06
N ASP A 8 -1.93 -29.07 -14.86
CA ASP A 8 -0.57 -28.72 -14.50
C ASP A 8 -0.58 -27.95 -13.14
N ALA A 9 0.30 -28.34 -12.23
CA ALA A 9 0.43 -27.66 -10.94
C ALA A 9 0.79 -26.18 -11.16
N PRO A 10 0.24 -25.23 -10.37
CA PRO A 10 0.54 -23.81 -10.54
C PRO A 10 2.05 -23.58 -10.37
N ARG A 11 2.64 -22.84 -11.29
CA ARG A 11 4.06 -22.46 -11.22
C ARG A 11 4.30 -21.25 -10.32
N LEU A 12 3.29 -20.41 -10.15
CA LEU A 12 3.31 -19.22 -9.32
C LEU A 12 1.99 -19.12 -8.55
N ILE A 13 2.10 -18.85 -7.26
CA ILE A 13 0.97 -18.58 -6.35
C ILE A 13 1.23 -17.22 -5.71
N ILE A 14 0.30 -16.29 -5.89
CA ILE A 14 0.33 -14.99 -5.19
C ILE A 14 -0.93 -14.90 -4.35
N SER A 15 -0.79 -14.55 -3.07
CA SER A 15 -1.89 -14.37 -2.14
C SER A 15 -1.94 -12.93 -1.66
N ASP A 16 -3.15 -12.36 -1.62
CA ASP A 16 -3.43 -11.19 -0.81
C ASP A 16 -3.26 -11.52 0.67
N ILE A 17 -2.99 -10.51 1.51
CA ILE A 17 -2.72 -10.68 2.94
C ILE A 17 -3.99 -10.50 3.78
N ASP A 18 -4.61 -9.34 3.69
CA ASP A 18 -5.68 -8.94 4.61
C ASP A 18 -7.02 -9.59 4.26
N GLY A 19 -7.62 -10.32 5.22
CA GLY A 19 -8.85 -11.07 4.97
C GLY A 19 -8.69 -12.33 4.12
N THR A 20 -7.46 -12.65 3.66
CA THR A 20 -7.17 -13.82 2.81
C THR A 20 -6.10 -14.71 3.44
N PHE A 21 -4.87 -14.20 3.59
CA PHE A 21 -3.73 -14.96 4.06
C PHE A 21 -3.63 -15.04 5.58
N ILE A 22 -4.02 -13.96 6.27
CA ILE A 22 -4.05 -13.88 7.73
C ILE A 22 -5.48 -13.85 8.25
N THR A 23 -5.66 -14.39 9.45
CA THR A 23 -6.92 -14.29 10.19
C THR A 23 -7.16 -12.85 10.67
N SER A 24 -8.36 -12.55 11.17
CA SER A 24 -8.67 -11.26 11.83
C SER A 24 -7.79 -10.94 13.04
N ALA A 25 -7.10 -11.95 13.61
CA ALA A 25 -6.10 -11.78 14.66
C ALA A 25 -4.67 -11.62 14.11
N GLY A 26 -4.48 -11.38 12.82
CA GLY A 26 -3.18 -11.20 12.18
C GLY A 26 -2.33 -12.48 12.11
N ARG A 27 -2.94 -13.68 12.17
CA ARG A 27 -2.22 -14.96 12.27
C ARG A 27 -2.28 -15.77 11.00
N VAL A 28 -1.13 -16.29 10.57
CA VAL A 28 -1.03 -17.35 9.55
C VAL A 28 -1.31 -18.70 10.22
N THR A 29 -2.29 -19.46 9.72
CA THR A 29 -2.64 -20.76 10.31
C THR A 29 -1.58 -21.83 10.00
N ASP A 30 -1.40 -22.80 10.90
CA ASP A 30 -0.45 -23.89 10.69
C ASP A 30 -0.75 -24.71 9.42
N ARG A 31 -2.05 -24.89 9.12
CA ARG A 31 -2.48 -25.57 7.89
C ARG A 31 -2.05 -24.81 6.64
N LEU A 32 -2.25 -23.48 6.60
CA LEU A 32 -1.87 -22.66 5.45
C LEU A 32 -0.34 -22.67 5.27
N ARG A 33 0.41 -22.54 6.37
CA ARG A 33 1.87 -22.59 6.38
C ARG A 33 2.38 -23.92 5.79
N ALA A 34 1.83 -25.06 6.24
CA ALA A 34 2.21 -26.37 5.72
C ALA A 34 1.88 -26.54 4.23
N VAL A 35 0.75 -26.03 3.77
CA VAL A 35 0.36 -26.10 2.34
C VAL A 35 1.31 -25.30 1.46
N ILE A 36 1.70 -24.09 1.90
CA ILE A 36 2.63 -23.24 1.13
C ILE A 36 4.01 -23.87 1.04
N VAL A 37 4.54 -24.35 2.17
CA VAL A 37 5.84 -25.05 2.18
C VAL A 37 5.82 -26.22 1.18
N ARG A 38 4.78 -27.03 1.21
CA ARG A 38 4.63 -28.15 0.28
C ARG A 38 4.54 -27.68 -1.18
N ALA A 39 3.81 -26.60 -1.46
CA ALA A 39 3.73 -26.07 -2.82
C ALA A 39 5.10 -25.61 -3.33
N VAL A 40 5.88 -24.93 -2.50
CA VAL A 40 7.25 -24.51 -2.84
C VAL A 40 8.18 -25.70 -3.02
N GLU A 41 8.11 -26.72 -2.17
CA GLU A 41 8.87 -27.96 -2.29
C GLU A 41 8.55 -28.73 -3.58
N THR A 42 7.34 -28.58 -4.12
CA THR A 42 6.94 -29.17 -5.41
C THR A 42 7.29 -28.31 -6.62
N GLY A 43 7.97 -27.17 -6.42
CA GLY A 43 8.51 -26.31 -7.49
C GLY A 43 7.67 -25.10 -7.83
N ALA A 44 6.62 -24.79 -7.07
CA ALA A 44 5.88 -23.53 -7.23
C ALA A 44 6.66 -22.36 -6.62
N HIS A 45 6.58 -21.19 -7.26
CA HIS A 45 6.97 -19.92 -6.62
C HIS A 45 5.79 -19.41 -5.79
N PHE A 46 6.09 -18.80 -4.63
CA PHE A 46 5.10 -18.19 -3.77
C PHE A 46 5.44 -16.73 -3.52
N GLY A 47 4.45 -15.84 -3.60
CA GLY A 47 4.55 -14.42 -3.32
C GLY A 47 3.32 -13.90 -2.55
N LEU A 48 3.45 -12.71 -2.00
CA LEU A 48 2.37 -11.98 -1.34
C LEU A 48 2.06 -10.69 -2.10
N ALA A 49 0.79 -10.25 -2.09
CA ALA A 49 0.38 -8.98 -2.64
C ALA A 49 -0.50 -8.25 -1.60
N THR A 50 -0.32 -6.94 -1.42
CA THR A 50 -1.02 -6.20 -0.37
C THR A 50 -1.04 -4.69 -0.62
N GLY A 51 -2.04 -4.01 -0.06
CA GLY A 51 -2.07 -2.54 0.05
C GLY A 51 -1.11 -1.98 1.10
N ARG A 52 -0.61 -2.81 2.02
CA ARG A 52 0.33 -2.39 3.06
C ARG A 52 1.67 -1.94 2.47
N PRO A 53 2.36 -0.95 3.07
CA PRO A 53 3.77 -0.72 2.80
C PRO A 53 4.61 -1.92 3.26
N HIS A 54 5.75 -2.16 2.61
CA HIS A 54 6.60 -3.34 2.89
C HIS A 54 7.10 -3.40 4.34
N ARG A 55 7.33 -2.27 5.00
CA ARG A 55 7.74 -2.19 6.41
C ARG A 55 6.70 -2.76 7.39
N TRP A 56 5.43 -2.83 7.00
CA TRP A 56 4.37 -3.43 7.82
C TRP A 56 4.20 -4.93 7.62
N LEU A 57 5.07 -5.54 6.80
CA LEU A 57 5.00 -6.99 6.54
C LEU A 57 5.78 -7.83 7.54
N ILE A 58 6.72 -7.24 8.28
CA ILE A 58 7.57 -7.97 9.23
C ILE A 58 6.77 -8.92 10.13
N PRO A 59 5.67 -8.49 10.80
CA PRO A 59 4.91 -9.39 11.67
C PRO A 59 4.23 -10.56 10.95
N VAL A 60 3.98 -10.44 9.64
CA VAL A 60 3.43 -11.52 8.83
C VAL A 60 4.54 -12.46 8.36
N LEU A 61 5.65 -11.90 7.89
CA LEU A 61 6.80 -12.63 7.37
C LEU A 61 7.48 -13.50 8.44
N GLU A 62 7.59 -13.01 9.67
CA GLU A 62 8.12 -13.75 10.82
C GLU A 62 7.33 -15.02 11.16
N GLN A 63 6.10 -15.13 10.70
CA GLN A 63 5.27 -16.34 10.88
C GLN A 63 5.53 -17.39 9.80
N LEU A 64 6.32 -17.09 8.79
CA LEU A 64 6.60 -17.98 7.66
C LEU A 64 8.00 -18.61 7.76
N PRO A 65 8.17 -19.87 7.38
CA PRO A 65 9.49 -20.51 7.28
C PRO A 65 10.21 -20.20 5.96
N LEU A 66 9.74 -19.22 5.21
CA LEU A 66 10.25 -18.77 3.91
C LEU A 66 10.09 -17.25 3.79
N ALA A 67 10.86 -16.65 2.91
CA ALA A 67 10.86 -15.21 2.65
C ALA A 67 10.33 -14.93 1.21
N PRO A 68 9.01 -14.89 1.00
CA PRO A 68 8.46 -14.69 -0.33
C PRO A 68 8.64 -13.24 -0.80
N VAL A 69 8.89 -13.05 -2.10
CA VAL A 69 8.82 -11.72 -2.69
C VAL A 69 7.41 -11.15 -2.51
N CYS A 70 7.34 -9.88 -2.15
CA CYS A 70 6.10 -9.19 -1.84
C CYS A 70 5.85 -8.03 -2.80
N VAL A 71 4.63 -7.94 -3.30
CA VAL A 71 4.11 -6.78 -4.03
C VAL A 71 3.32 -5.94 -3.04
N CYS A 72 3.78 -4.75 -2.74
CA CYS A 72 3.32 -3.89 -1.65
C CYS A 72 2.73 -2.59 -2.18
N ALA A 73 2.07 -1.83 -1.31
CA ALA A 73 1.52 -0.50 -1.60
C ALA A 73 0.63 -0.49 -2.87
N ASN A 74 -0.28 -1.47 -2.98
CA ASN A 74 -1.18 -1.65 -4.14
C ASN A 74 -0.45 -1.86 -5.48
N GLY A 75 0.75 -2.47 -5.47
CA GLY A 75 1.55 -2.70 -6.67
C GLY A 75 2.71 -1.73 -6.86
N ALA A 76 2.76 -0.65 -6.10
CA ALA A 76 3.79 0.38 -6.26
C ALA A 76 5.19 -0.09 -5.84
N VAL A 77 5.32 -1.12 -5.01
CA VAL A 77 6.62 -1.58 -4.48
C VAL A 77 6.75 -3.09 -4.61
N VAL A 78 7.85 -3.56 -5.17
CA VAL A 78 8.27 -4.97 -5.12
C VAL A 78 9.42 -5.10 -4.13
N TYR A 79 9.20 -5.88 -3.08
CA TYR A 79 10.11 -6.04 -1.95
C TYR A 79 10.58 -7.48 -1.80
N ASP A 80 11.89 -7.66 -1.60
CA ASP A 80 12.51 -8.94 -1.25
C ASP A 80 12.88 -8.98 0.24
N PRO A 81 12.12 -9.69 1.07
CA PRO A 81 12.41 -9.80 2.50
C PRO A 81 13.65 -10.65 2.81
N ALA A 82 14.12 -11.52 1.89
CA ALA A 82 15.32 -12.33 2.12
C ALA A 82 16.59 -11.48 2.13
N SER A 83 16.62 -10.39 1.36
CA SER A 83 17.75 -9.45 1.30
C SER A 83 17.44 -8.10 1.95
N ASP A 84 16.23 -7.89 2.47
CA ASP A 84 15.70 -6.62 2.96
C ASP A 84 15.91 -5.48 1.95
N ARG A 85 15.42 -5.67 0.72
CA ARG A 85 15.61 -4.71 -0.37
C ARG A 85 14.34 -4.46 -1.17
N VAL A 86 14.11 -3.20 -1.50
CA VAL A 86 13.19 -2.82 -2.56
C VAL A 86 13.83 -3.17 -3.90
N LEU A 87 13.21 -4.08 -4.65
CA LEU A 87 13.64 -4.52 -5.97
C LEU A 87 13.17 -3.56 -7.06
N HIS A 88 11.98 -3.01 -6.89
CA HIS A 88 11.37 -2.08 -7.82
C HIS A 88 10.36 -1.19 -7.11
N ALA A 89 10.25 0.08 -7.55
CA ALA A 89 9.25 1.01 -7.07
C ALA A 89 8.69 1.84 -8.22
N PHE A 90 7.37 2.00 -8.23
CA PHE A 90 6.65 2.97 -9.05
C PHE A 90 6.23 4.12 -8.14
N GLU A 91 6.80 5.29 -8.34
CA GLU A 91 6.59 6.42 -7.48
C GLU A 91 5.95 7.58 -8.24
N LEU A 92 5.02 8.27 -7.57
CA LEU A 92 4.52 9.55 -8.02
C LEU A 92 5.66 10.57 -8.00
N SER A 93 5.83 11.30 -9.09
CA SER A 93 6.76 12.41 -9.14
C SER A 93 6.24 13.61 -8.33
N PRO A 94 7.12 14.52 -7.87
CA PRO A 94 6.71 15.77 -7.23
C PRO A 94 5.72 16.58 -8.07
N SER A 95 5.87 16.61 -9.40
CA SER A 95 4.96 17.32 -10.31
C SER A 95 3.58 16.66 -10.36
N ALA A 96 3.51 15.32 -10.40
CA ALA A 96 2.25 14.59 -10.36
C ALA A 96 1.49 14.86 -9.04
N MET A 97 2.19 14.79 -7.91
CA MET A 97 1.59 15.10 -6.62
C MET A 97 1.13 16.55 -6.52
N ALA A 98 1.88 17.50 -7.08
CA ALA A 98 1.48 18.92 -7.09
C ALA A 98 0.18 19.14 -7.88
N GLU A 99 -0.03 18.44 -8.99
CA GLU A 99 -1.28 18.51 -9.75
C GLU A 99 -2.45 17.90 -8.98
N VAL A 100 -2.26 16.74 -8.34
CA VAL A 100 -3.31 16.12 -7.51
C VAL A 100 -3.67 17.01 -6.33
N VAL A 101 -2.69 17.64 -5.67
CA VAL A 101 -2.92 18.59 -4.58
C VAL A 101 -3.71 19.79 -5.11
N ALA A 102 -3.35 20.36 -6.27
CA ALA A 102 -4.06 21.48 -6.86
C ALA A 102 -5.53 21.14 -7.20
N VAL A 103 -5.79 19.93 -7.68
CA VAL A 103 -7.15 19.40 -7.89
C VAL A 103 -7.89 19.33 -6.55
N ALA A 104 -7.30 18.68 -5.54
CA ALA A 104 -7.92 18.51 -4.22
C ALA A 104 -8.25 19.87 -3.57
N GLU A 105 -7.32 20.82 -3.57
CA GLU A 105 -7.56 22.20 -3.05
C GLU A 105 -8.71 22.91 -3.76
N ARG A 106 -8.87 22.69 -5.06
CA ARG A 106 -9.94 23.29 -5.86
C ARG A 106 -11.30 22.64 -5.59
N VAL A 107 -11.38 21.31 -5.61
CA VAL A 107 -12.66 20.59 -5.50
C VAL A 107 -13.14 20.46 -4.06
N LEU A 108 -12.22 20.51 -3.08
CA LEU A 108 -12.52 20.50 -1.66
C LEU A 108 -12.47 21.91 -1.02
N ALA A 109 -12.56 22.97 -1.84
CA ALA A 109 -12.47 24.34 -1.35
C ALA A 109 -13.47 24.61 -0.21
N GLY A 110 -12.97 25.06 0.95
CA GLY A 110 -13.78 25.31 2.15
C GLY A 110 -14.10 24.06 2.99
N VAL A 111 -13.65 22.89 2.58
CA VAL A 111 -13.75 21.62 3.35
C VAL A 111 -12.39 21.33 3.98
N PRO A 112 -12.27 21.21 5.31
CA PRO A 112 -11.00 20.86 5.95
C PRO A 112 -10.49 19.49 5.49
N HIS A 113 -9.27 19.44 4.98
CA HIS A 113 -8.61 18.23 4.53
C HIS A 113 -7.08 18.35 4.73
N GLY A 114 -6.38 17.23 4.67
CA GLY A 114 -4.93 17.18 4.81
C GLY A 114 -4.34 16.11 3.94
N TYR A 115 -3.01 16.11 3.85
CA TYR A 115 -2.24 15.24 2.98
C TYR A 115 -1.29 14.36 3.78
N GLY A 116 -1.04 13.17 3.25
CA GLY A 116 0.02 12.27 3.71
C GLY A 116 0.75 11.68 2.53
N VAL A 117 1.98 11.24 2.74
CA VAL A 117 2.75 10.46 1.74
C VAL A 117 3.32 9.21 2.36
N GLU A 118 3.35 8.15 1.56
CA GLU A 118 4.09 6.93 1.81
C GLU A 118 5.35 6.94 0.96
N ARG A 119 6.51 7.16 1.59
CA ARG A 119 7.82 7.04 0.96
C ARG A 119 8.20 5.57 0.83
N VAL A 120 8.89 5.23 -0.22
CA VAL A 120 9.36 3.86 -0.42
C VAL A 120 10.46 3.51 0.60
N GLY A 121 11.42 4.39 0.83
CA GLY A 121 12.59 4.06 1.63
C GLY A 121 13.50 3.04 0.94
N SER A 122 14.30 2.33 1.72
CA SER A 122 15.26 1.33 1.23
C SER A 122 15.12 -0.03 1.89
N SER A 123 14.61 -0.08 3.12
CA SER A 123 14.55 -1.21 4.03
C SER A 123 13.20 -1.24 4.75
N ALA A 124 12.75 -2.40 5.16
CA ALA A 124 11.58 -2.53 6.03
C ALA A 124 11.87 -2.04 7.48
N LEU A 125 13.11 -1.72 7.78
CA LEU A 125 13.56 -1.21 9.08
C LEU A 125 13.79 0.32 9.08
N ASP A 126 13.52 0.99 7.97
CA ASP A 126 13.60 2.45 7.91
C ASP A 126 12.65 3.10 8.93
N PRO A 127 13.01 4.25 9.55
CA PRO A 127 12.17 4.92 10.53
C PRO A 127 10.79 5.27 9.94
N GLU A 128 9.72 4.94 10.67
CA GLU A 128 8.35 5.18 10.22
C GLU A 128 8.09 6.66 9.93
N GLU A 129 8.64 7.57 10.76
CA GLU A 129 8.53 9.01 10.61
C GLU A 129 9.24 9.59 9.37
N GLU A 130 10.14 8.83 8.74
CA GLU A 130 10.78 9.18 7.47
C GLU A 130 9.99 8.63 6.28
N CYS A 131 9.24 7.56 6.51
CA CYS A 131 8.49 6.86 5.46
C CYS A 131 7.03 7.31 5.39
N PHE A 132 6.37 7.55 6.53
CA PHE A 132 5.01 8.08 6.58
C PHE A 132 5.02 9.51 7.12
N ILE A 133 4.74 10.47 6.24
CA ILE A 133 4.79 11.89 6.54
C ILE A 133 3.44 12.52 6.23
N ILE A 134 2.96 13.39 7.11
CA ILE A 134 1.64 14.03 7.00
C ILE A 134 1.71 15.55 7.15
N THR A 135 0.68 16.25 6.67
CA THR A 135 0.45 17.66 7.01
C THR A 135 -0.26 17.79 8.37
N PRO A 136 -0.18 18.96 9.03
CA PRO A 136 -0.85 19.19 10.32
C PRO A 136 -2.38 18.96 10.27
N GLU A 137 -3.02 19.19 9.12
CA GLU A 137 -4.46 19.06 8.89
C GLU A 137 -4.89 17.60 8.70
N TYR A 138 -3.95 16.70 8.41
CA TYR A 138 -4.23 15.27 8.31
C TYR A 138 -4.64 14.75 9.70
N ASN A 139 -5.84 14.16 9.81
CA ASN A 139 -6.37 13.70 11.09
C ASN A 139 -5.54 12.54 11.65
N ARG A 140 -4.89 12.77 12.79
CA ARG A 140 -3.94 11.86 13.44
C ARG A 140 -4.59 10.65 14.11
N ASP A 141 -5.88 10.74 14.43
CA ASP A 141 -6.56 9.73 15.27
C ASP A 141 -6.83 8.41 14.53
N ALA A 142 -6.46 8.32 13.25
CA ALA A 142 -6.78 7.18 12.41
C ALA A 142 -5.72 6.06 12.40
N TRP A 143 -4.48 6.35 12.80
CA TRP A 143 -3.37 5.40 12.68
C TRP A 143 -2.52 5.40 13.94
N ASP A 144 -2.33 4.22 14.54
CA ASP A 144 -1.45 3.98 15.70
C ASP A 144 0.02 3.80 15.25
N SER A 145 0.48 4.63 14.31
CA SER A 145 1.84 4.62 13.80
C SER A 145 2.58 5.92 14.10
N GLN A 146 3.90 5.85 14.19
CA GLN A 146 4.75 7.04 14.20
C GLN A 146 4.70 7.67 12.81
N PHE A 147 4.82 9.00 12.73
CA PHE A 147 4.78 9.75 11.47
C PHE A 147 5.58 11.04 11.58
N GLY A 148 6.14 11.46 10.44
CA GLY A 148 6.70 12.79 10.30
C GLY A 148 5.59 13.83 10.06
N VAL A 149 5.85 15.09 10.40
CA VAL A 149 4.93 16.20 10.13
C VAL A 149 5.65 17.31 9.40
N THR A 150 5.07 17.78 8.29
CA THR A 150 5.65 18.88 7.50
C THR A 150 4.52 19.67 6.77
N ASP A 151 4.88 20.75 6.11
CA ASP A 151 3.95 21.47 5.23
C ASP A 151 3.75 20.75 3.88
N THR A 152 2.69 21.10 3.16
CA THR A 152 2.31 20.46 1.89
C THR A 152 3.43 20.56 0.83
N GLN A 153 4.11 21.71 0.72
CA GLN A 153 5.17 21.88 -0.28
C GLN A 153 6.36 20.96 -0.04
N THR A 154 6.80 20.88 1.21
CA THR A 154 7.87 19.98 1.63
C THR A 154 7.44 18.51 1.46
N LEU A 155 6.19 18.20 1.83
CA LEU A 155 5.61 16.86 1.69
C LEU A 155 5.74 16.33 0.26
N ILE A 156 5.35 17.10 -0.75
CA ILE A 156 5.32 16.67 -2.15
C ILE A 156 6.64 16.94 -2.90
N SER A 157 7.69 17.40 -2.23
CA SER A 157 8.96 17.78 -2.86
C SER A 157 9.82 16.59 -3.31
N GLN A 158 9.51 15.38 -2.86
CA GLN A 158 10.24 14.16 -3.18
C GLN A 158 9.25 13.08 -3.64
N PRO A 159 9.68 12.10 -4.47
CA PRO A 159 8.82 11.01 -4.93
C PRO A 159 8.19 10.21 -3.77
N ALA A 160 7.03 9.59 -4.01
CA ALA A 160 6.34 8.75 -3.04
C ALA A 160 5.59 7.60 -3.72
N ALA A 161 5.49 6.45 -3.05
CA ALA A 161 4.67 5.32 -3.52
C ALA A 161 3.18 5.67 -3.52
N LYS A 162 2.75 6.47 -2.52
CA LYS A 162 1.36 6.96 -2.42
C LYS A 162 1.32 8.41 -1.93
N LEU A 163 0.36 9.16 -2.48
CA LEU A 163 -0.16 10.39 -1.89
C LEU A 163 -1.55 10.07 -1.31
N LEU A 164 -1.78 10.50 -0.08
CA LEU A 164 -3.03 10.33 0.65
C LEU A 164 -3.74 11.68 0.80
N VAL A 165 -5.03 11.72 0.53
CA VAL A 165 -5.88 12.90 0.81
C VAL A 165 -6.92 12.48 1.83
N ARG A 166 -6.94 13.14 2.98
CA ARG A 166 -7.85 12.82 4.07
C ARG A 166 -8.78 13.98 4.40
N CYS A 167 -10.07 13.67 4.54
CA CYS A 167 -11.11 14.59 4.93
C CYS A 167 -12.08 13.87 5.89
N SER A 168 -12.26 14.41 7.10
CA SER A 168 -13.14 13.79 8.11
C SER A 168 -14.63 14.08 7.90
N SER A 169 -14.99 15.01 7.01
CA SER A 169 -16.38 15.45 6.79
C SER A 169 -17.03 14.85 5.53
N LEU A 170 -16.27 14.13 4.71
CA LEU A 170 -16.75 13.44 3.52
C LEU A 170 -16.40 11.95 3.60
N SER A 171 -17.22 11.11 2.98
CA SER A 171 -16.85 9.70 2.77
C SER A 171 -15.80 9.57 1.67
N SER A 172 -15.05 8.46 1.64
CA SER A 172 -14.08 8.21 0.58
C SER A 172 -14.74 8.15 -0.79
N ALA A 173 -15.95 7.60 -0.89
CA ALA A 173 -16.72 7.56 -2.12
C ALA A 173 -17.05 8.99 -2.62
N GLN A 174 -17.48 9.89 -1.73
CA GLN A 174 -17.74 11.29 -2.08
C GLN A 174 -16.48 12.02 -2.53
N MET A 175 -15.35 11.81 -1.83
CA MET A 175 -14.07 12.38 -2.24
C MET A 175 -13.61 11.85 -3.60
N TYR A 176 -13.79 10.55 -3.84
CA TYR A 176 -13.45 9.92 -5.12
C TYR A 176 -14.26 10.55 -6.27
N GLU A 177 -15.56 10.71 -6.11
CA GLU A 177 -16.43 11.34 -7.13
C GLU A 177 -16.03 12.78 -7.46
N LEU A 178 -15.45 13.50 -6.50
CA LEU A 178 -14.97 14.87 -6.71
C LEU A 178 -13.56 14.95 -7.30
N ILE A 179 -12.65 14.06 -6.89
CA ILE A 179 -11.22 14.17 -7.21
C ILE A 179 -10.87 13.35 -8.47
N ALA A 180 -11.32 12.09 -8.56
CA ALA A 180 -10.86 11.18 -9.61
C ALA A 180 -11.18 11.67 -11.04
N PRO A 181 -12.35 12.28 -11.34
CA PRO A 181 -12.64 12.79 -12.69
C PRO A 181 -11.76 13.96 -13.15
N GLU A 182 -11.11 14.65 -12.20
CA GLU A 182 -10.32 15.86 -12.45
C GLU A 182 -8.81 15.57 -12.49
N VAL A 183 -8.39 14.35 -12.16
CA VAL A 183 -6.99 13.88 -12.22
C VAL A 183 -6.77 13.17 -13.54
N ASP A 184 -5.71 13.53 -14.25
CA ASP A 184 -5.32 12.83 -15.47
C ASP A 184 -4.91 11.39 -15.14
N PRO A 185 -5.60 10.36 -15.70
CA PRO A 185 -5.29 8.96 -15.41
C PRO A 185 -3.92 8.51 -15.94
N GLU A 186 -3.30 9.25 -16.87
CA GLU A 186 -1.92 9.00 -17.29
C GLU A 186 -0.90 9.55 -16.28
N LEU A 187 -1.32 10.48 -15.42
CA LEU A 187 -0.47 11.09 -14.41
C LEU A 187 -0.55 10.36 -13.07
N ALA A 188 -1.74 9.99 -12.65
CA ALA A 188 -1.97 9.35 -11.36
C ALA A 188 -3.24 8.50 -11.34
N HIS A 189 -3.20 7.41 -10.58
CA HIS A 189 -4.33 6.53 -10.33
C HIS A 189 -4.94 6.85 -8.96
N VAL A 190 -6.22 7.23 -8.96
CA VAL A 190 -6.98 7.56 -7.73
C VAL A 190 -7.83 6.36 -7.33
N THR A 191 -7.76 5.96 -6.06
CA THR A 191 -8.55 4.86 -5.50
C THR A 191 -8.89 5.10 -4.03
N TYR A 192 -9.66 4.20 -3.42
CA TYR A 192 -9.85 4.11 -1.97
C TYR A 192 -10.15 2.66 -1.58
N SER A 193 -9.74 2.28 -0.38
CA SER A 193 -9.93 0.93 0.18
C SER A 193 -10.91 0.89 1.36
N MET A 194 -11.13 2.03 2.01
CA MET A 194 -12.02 2.19 3.17
C MET A 194 -12.89 3.42 2.97
N ASP A 195 -14.12 3.40 3.52
CA ASP A 195 -15.03 4.54 3.42
C ASP A 195 -14.95 5.48 4.65
N GLU A 196 -13.72 5.90 4.97
CA GLU A 196 -13.40 6.71 6.15
C GLU A 196 -12.84 8.10 5.78
N GLY A 197 -13.22 8.63 4.63
CA GLY A 197 -12.73 9.93 4.15
C GLY A 197 -11.26 9.93 3.76
N LEU A 198 -10.80 8.84 3.13
CA LEU A 198 -9.43 8.66 2.67
C LEU A 198 -9.40 8.28 1.19
N ILE A 199 -8.64 9.05 0.42
CA ILE A 199 -8.28 8.75 -0.98
C ILE A 199 -6.80 8.38 -1.03
N GLU A 200 -6.51 7.33 -1.78
CA GLU A 200 -5.17 6.87 -2.09
C GLU A 200 -4.85 7.18 -3.56
N VAL A 201 -3.72 7.81 -3.80
CA VAL A 201 -3.23 8.13 -5.14
C VAL A 201 -1.88 7.49 -5.34
N SER A 202 -1.72 6.78 -6.45
CA SER A 202 -0.49 6.08 -6.83
C SER A 202 -0.07 6.38 -8.27
N CYS A 203 1.16 6.02 -8.63
CA CYS A 203 1.62 6.06 -10.01
C CYS A 203 0.72 5.17 -10.87
N PRO A 204 0.37 5.58 -12.11
CA PRO A 204 -0.24 4.67 -13.09
C PRO A 204 0.74 3.54 -13.39
N GLY A 205 0.28 2.28 -13.31
CA GLY A 205 1.11 1.10 -13.54
C GLY A 205 1.44 0.86 -15.00
#